data_33364e9369d9a29e689481950ef4c0f4
#
_entry.id   33364e9369d9a29e689481950ef4c0f4
#
_cell.length_a   1.000
_cell.length_b   1.000
_cell.length_c   1.000
_cell.angle_alpha   90.00
_cell.angle_beta   90.00
_cell.angle_gamma   90.00
#
_symmetry.space_group_name_H-M   'P 1'
#
loop_
_entity.id
_entity.type
_entity.pdbx_description
1 polymer ?
#
loop_
_entity_poly.entity_id
_entity_poly.type
_entity_poly.pdbx_seq_one_letter_code
_entity_poly.pdbx_strand_id
1 'polypeptide(L)'
;MSRSLRRPMLSFANTDMAFKDDVMVAGSYHGFNIYSLKSDGIPELISSVVCPGGQGDVSIVGNLLIMSVEENRSRIDCGLEGIGSDASPERFRGIRIFDISNLSKPRQVGAVQTCRGSHTHSVVSSSTSENKIIVYNSGTGRVRDNEELSSCLGWTGGGSSYFTIDIIEIPINDPSSSKIVKSPAVFTDIETGNVAGLWRGGDHGGDTQDTNPTDQCHDITVFPSANIAAGACSGNGILFDITDPYNPTRLDVVTDVGFAYWHSATFN
;
A
#
# COMPACT_ATOMS: atom_id res chain seq x y z
N MET A 1 -17.92 -19.63 28.39
CA MET A 1 -17.24 -18.65 27.51
C MET A 1 -16.28 -19.43 26.60
N SER A 2 -16.68 -19.67 25.36
CA SER A 2 -15.86 -20.36 24.36
C SER A 2 -14.74 -19.41 23.94
N ARG A 3 -13.48 -19.69 24.32
CA ARG A 3 -12.32 -19.08 23.70
C ARG A 3 -12.31 -19.56 22.25
N SER A 4 -12.76 -18.75 21.32
CA SER A 4 -12.52 -18.97 19.91
C SER A 4 -10.99 -19.04 19.74
N LEU A 5 -10.47 -20.21 19.47
CA LEU A 5 -9.07 -20.40 19.11
C LEU A 5 -8.81 -19.55 17.87
N ARG A 6 -8.14 -18.42 18.05
CA ARG A 6 -7.76 -17.54 16.93
C ARG A 6 -6.84 -18.36 16.03
N ARG A 7 -7.22 -18.50 14.76
CA ARG A 7 -6.36 -19.20 13.80
C ARG A 7 -5.06 -18.40 13.62
N PRO A 8 -3.90 -19.07 13.54
CA PRO A 8 -2.64 -18.39 13.20
C PRO A 8 -2.78 -17.62 11.89
N MET A 9 -2.09 -16.48 11.78
CA MET A 9 -2.07 -15.64 10.59
C MET A 9 -1.01 -16.12 9.57
N LEU A 10 -0.67 -17.38 9.55
CA LEU A 10 0.32 -17.91 8.61
C LEU A 10 -0.36 -18.35 7.31
N SER A 11 0.19 -17.93 6.19
CA SER A 11 -0.15 -18.41 4.86
C SER A 11 1.13 -18.58 4.06
N PHE A 12 1.17 -19.57 3.18
CA PHE A 12 2.33 -19.88 2.33
C PHE A 12 2.19 -19.29 0.91
N ALA A 13 1.15 -18.49 0.65
CA ALA A 13 0.99 -17.83 -0.64
C ALA A 13 1.99 -16.67 -0.77
N ASN A 14 2.83 -16.71 -1.80
CA ASN A 14 3.61 -15.55 -2.24
C ASN A 14 2.71 -14.62 -3.06
N THR A 15 2.99 -13.34 -3.01
CA THR A 15 2.05 -12.33 -3.53
C THR A 15 2.72 -11.33 -4.44
N ASP A 16 3.88 -10.83 -4.04
CA ASP A 16 4.63 -9.84 -4.80
C ASP A 16 6.13 -10.11 -4.75
N MET A 17 6.89 -9.53 -5.67
CA MET A 17 8.34 -9.71 -5.75
C MET A 17 9.05 -8.40 -6.09
N ALA A 18 10.05 -8.05 -5.28
CA ALA A 18 10.99 -6.98 -5.57
C ALA A 18 12.38 -7.52 -5.88
N PHE A 19 13.05 -6.88 -6.83
CA PHE A 19 14.38 -7.30 -7.28
C PHE A 19 15.38 -6.16 -7.14
N LYS A 20 16.59 -6.49 -6.74
CA LYS A 20 17.75 -5.60 -6.76
C LYS A 20 19.01 -6.42 -6.95
N ASP A 21 19.74 -6.13 -8.03
CA ASP A 21 20.94 -6.88 -8.42
C ASP A 21 20.64 -8.41 -8.48
N ASP A 22 21.33 -9.21 -7.69
CA ASP A 22 21.14 -10.66 -7.55
C ASP A 22 20.26 -11.03 -6.33
N VAL A 23 19.53 -10.08 -5.78
CA VAL A 23 18.61 -10.28 -4.64
C VAL A 23 17.17 -10.23 -5.12
N MET A 24 16.37 -11.21 -4.70
CA MET A 24 14.91 -11.20 -4.81
C MET A 24 14.30 -11.23 -3.43
N VAL A 25 13.34 -10.37 -3.19
CA VAL A 25 12.46 -10.45 -2.02
C VAL A 25 11.07 -10.84 -2.47
N ALA A 26 10.52 -11.91 -1.89
CA ALA A 26 9.16 -12.34 -2.14
C ALA A 26 8.30 -12.04 -0.92
N GLY A 27 7.33 -11.15 -1.11
CA GLY A 27 6.28 -10.86 -0.13
C GLY A 27 5.28 -12.01 -0.02
N SER A 28 4.61 -12.09 1.10
CA SER A 28 3.61 -13.12 1.36
C SER A 28 2.74 -12.76 2.56
N TYR A 29 1.67 -13.51 2.77
CA TYR A 29 0.78 -13.32 3.92
C TYR A 29 1.44 -13.54 5.29
N HIS A 30 2.58 -14.24 5.34
CA HIS A 30 3.32 -14.45 6.59
C HIS A 30 4.43 -13.42 6.85
N GLY A 31 4.75 -12.56 5.86
CA GLY A 31 5.86 -11.61 5.88
C GLY A 31 6.61 -11.63 4.56
N PHE A 32 7.91 -11.88 4.57
CA PHE A 32 8.69 -11.96 3.33
C PHE A 32 9.88 -12.92 3.45
N ASN A 33 10.33 -13.39 2.29
CA ASN A 33 11.53 -14.20 2.13
C ASN A 33 12.55 -13.46 1.27
N ILE A 34 13.84 -13.58 1.61
CA ILE A 34 14.94 -13.05 0.82
C ILE A 34 15.69 -14.20 0.18
N TYR A 35 15.93 -14.07 -1.12
CA TYR A 35 16.66 -15.04 -1.92
C TYR A 35 17.84 -14.39 -2.63
N SER A 36 18.92 -15.15 -2.85
CA SER A 36 19.90 -14.83 -3.87
C SER A 36 19.52 -15.49 -5.19
N LEU A 37 19.72 -14.78 -6.30
CA LEU A 37 19.56 -15.31 -7.64
C LEU A 37 20.92 -15.73 -8.14
N LYS A 38 21.09 -16.99 -8.47
CA LYS A 38 22.31 -17.52 -9.08
C LYS A 38 22.28 -17.34 -10.60
N SER A 39 23.41 -17.57 -11.24
CA SER A 39 23.56 -17.46 -12.70
C SER A 39 22.64 -18.41 -13.48
N ASP A 40 22.16 -19.48 -12.87
CA ASP A 40 21.18 -20.41 -13.43
C ASP A 40 19.71 -19.96 -13.23
N GLY A 41 19.51 -18.81 -12.56
CA GLY A 41 18.19 -18.25 -12.26
C GLY A 41 17.43 -18.95 -11.14
N ILE A 42 18.02 -19.93 -10.45
CA ILE A 42 17.38 -20.64 -9.35
C ILE A 42 17.53 -19.84 -8.05
N PRO A 43 16.41 -19.41 -7.41
CA PRO A 43 16.48 -18.68 -6.16
C PRO A 43 16.97 -19.56 -5.01
N GLU A 44 17.94 -19.08 -4.25
CA GLU A 44 18.40 -19.71 -3.01
C GLU A 44 17.98 -18.91 -1.79
N LEU A 45 17.24 -19.50 -0.87
CA LEU A 45 16.74 -18.83 0.34
C LEU A 45 17.90 -18.38 1.23
N ILE A 46 17.96 -17.09 1.54
CA ILE A 46 18.90 -16.50 2.49
C ILE A 46 18.26 -16.36 3.87
N SER A 47 17.04 -15.79 3.92
CA SER A 47 16.34 -15.57 5.18
C SER A 47 14.84 -15.45 4.98
N SER A 48 14.09 -15.67 6.09
CA SER A 48 12.65 -15.50 6.15
C SER A 48 12.29 -14.62 7.36
N VAL A 49 11.46 -13.63 7.14
CA VAL A 49 10.92 -12.75 8.20
C VAL A 49 9.44 -13.06 8.37
N VAL A 50 9.07 -13.48 9.57
CA VAL A 50 7.67 -13.75 9.90
C VAL A 50 7.08 -12.52 10.57
N CYS A 51 6.21 -11.84 9.85
CA CYS A 51 5.50 -10.65 10.30
C CYS A 51 4.18 -10.52 9.50
N PRO A 52 3.14 -11.26 9.88
CA PRO A 52 1.91 -11.34 9.09
C PRO A 52 1.25 -9.99 8.91
N GLY A 53 0.82 -9.70 7.67
CA GLY A 53 0.30 -8.37 7.33
C GLY A 53 -0.73 -8.32 6.21
N GLY A 54 -1.13 -9.44 5.64
CA GLY A 54 -1.93 -9.51 4.42
C GLY A 54 -1.03 -9.81 3.23
N GLN A 55 -1.35 -9.34 2.05
CA GLN A 55 -0.62 -9.70 0.82
C GLN A 55 0.88 -9.36 0.87
N GLY A 56 1.28 -8.29 1.56
CA GLY A 56 2.69 -7.99 1.79
C GLY A 56 3.42 -7.57 0.51
N ASP A 57 2.85 -6.65 -0.26
CA ASP A 57 3.51 -5.98 -1.37
C ASP A 57 4.85 -5.38 -0.93
N VAL A 58 5.90 -5.51 -1.74
CA VAL A 58 7.29 -5.19 -1.36
C VAL A 58 8.00 -4.32 -2.39
N SER A 59 8.81 -3.37 -1.90
CA SER A 59 9.73 -2.57 -2.73
C SER A 59 11.10 -2.47 -2.09
N ILE A 60 12.17 -2.45 -2.91
CA ILE A 60 13.54 -2.29 -2.44
C ILE A 60 14.10 -0.94 -2.93
N VAL A 61 14.58 -0.13 -1.99
CA VAL A 61 15.31 1.12 -2.30
C VAL A 61 16.62 1.15 -1.51
N GLY A 62 17.72 1.03 -2.20
CA GLY A 62 19.03 0.92 -1.54
C GLY A 62 19.09 -0.30 -0.61
N ASN A 63 19.26 -0.08 0.67
CA ASN A 63 19.26 -1.11 1.71
C ASN A 63 17.95 -1.15 2.50
N LEU A 64 16.92 -0.43 2.06
CA LEU A 64 15.62 -0.45 2.68
C LEU A 64 14.65 -1.30 1.88
N LEU A 65 13.91 -2.15 2.59
CA LEU A 65 12.75 -2.87 2.09
C LEU A 65 11.52 -2.23 2.70
N ILE A 66 10.57 -1.85 1.85
CA ILE A 66 9.25 -1.35 2.25
C ILE A 66 8.27 -2.49 2.05
N MET A 67 7.39 -2.72 3.02
CA MET A 67 6.39 -3.80 2.99
C MET A 67 5.02 -3.27 3.38
N SER A 68 4.03 -3.52 2.54
CA SER A 68 2.61 -3.21 2.77
C SER A 68 1.98 -4.11 3.83
N VAL A 69 1.09 -3.53 4.64
CA VAL A 69 0.30 -4.24 5.65
C VAL A 69 -1.16 -3.78 5.60
N GLU A 70 -2.04 -4.66 5.17
CA GLU A 70 -3.48 -4.38 5.02
C GLU A 70 -4.37 -5.15 5.99
N GLU A 71 -3.92 -6.31 6.45
CA GLU A 71 -4.72 -7.26 7.23
C GLU A 71 -5.18 -6.64 8.56
N ASN A 72 -6.50 -6.64 8.79
CA ASN A 72 -7.09 -6.06 9.99
C ASN A 72 -6.70 -6.76 11.30
N ARG A 73 -6.13 -7.95 11.21
CA ARG A 73 -5.64 -8.73 12.34
C ARG A 73 -4.17 -8.52 12.63
N SER A 74 -3.46 -7.73 11.81
CA SER A 74 -2.02 -7.50 11.96
C SER A 74 -1.69 -6.75 13.23
N ARG A 75 -0.53 -7.06 13.81
CA ARG A 75 -0.07 -6.57 15.10
C ARG A 75 1.20 -5.72 14.96
N ILE A 76 1.37 -4.74 15.84
CA ILE A 76 2.60 -3.93 15.91
C ILE A 76 3.83 -4.81 16.12
N ASP A 77 3.72 -5.85 16.95
CA ASP A 77 4.80 -6.76 17.35
C ASP A 77 4.97 -7.98 16.42
N CYS A 78 4.28 -8.01 15.27
CA CYS A 78 4.26 -9.16 14.34
C CYS A 78 3.73 -10.46 14.96
N GLY A 79 2.96 -10.39 16.05
CA GLY A 79 2.40 -11.55 16.73
C GLY A 79 1.49 -12.39 15.85
N LEU A 80 1.56 -13.71 15.99
CA LEU A 80 0.84 -14.68 15.14
C LEU A 80 -0.62 -14.88 15.55
N GLU A 81 -0.99 -14.49 16.75
CA GLU A 81 -2.36 -14.65 17.27
C GLU A 81 -3.35 -13.73 16.53
N GLY A 82 -2.83 -12.65 15.94
CA GLY A 82 -3.65 -11.61 15.35
C GLY A 82 -4.48 -10.85 16.38
N ILE A 83 -5.29 -9.92 15.88
CA ILE A 83 -6.20 -9.09 16.70
C ILE A 83 -7.64 -9.41 16.31
N GLY A 84 -8.58 -9.29 17.26
CA GLY A 84 -10.01 -9.42 17.00
C GLY A 84 -10.59 -8.22 16.25
N SER A 85 -11.93 -8.19 16.15
CA SER A 85 -12.67 -7.13 15.45
C SER A 85 -12.70 -5.79 16.20
N ASP A 86 -12.54 -5.81 17.54
CA ASP A 86 -12.65 -4.62 18.36
C ASP A 86 -11.46 -3.68 18.17
N ALA A 87 -11.63 -2.40 18.45
CA ALA A 87 -10.55 -1.43 18.44
C ALA A 87 -9.40 -1.89 19.34
N SER A 88 -8.17 -1.76 18.87
CA SER A 88 -6.98 -2.22 19.60
C SER A 88 -5.77 -1.35 19.31
N PRO A 89 -5.08 -0.85 20.36
CA PRO A 89 -3.84 -0.11 20.20
C PRO A 89 -2.69 -0.98 19.65
N GLU A 90 -2.83 -2.30 19.68
CA GLU A 90 -1.83 -3.24 19.14
C GLU A 90 -1.97 -3.47 17.63
N ARG A 91 -3.06 -2.99 17.02
CA ARG A 91 -3.29 -3.18 15.58
C ARG A 91 -2.32 -2.33 14.78
N PHE A 92 -1.76 -2.95 13.74
CA PHE A 92 -0.94 -2.29 12.77
C PHE A 92 -1.51 -2.46 11.35
N ARG A 93 -1.69 -1.35 10.64
CA ARG A 93 -1.95 -1.33 9.19
C ARG A 93 -1.25 -0.11 8.59
N GLY A 94 -0.61 -0.29 7.44
CA GLY A 94 0.18 0.73 6.76
C GLY A 94 1.43 0.13 6.12
N ILE A 95 2.58 0.76 6.25
CA ILE A 95 3.84 0.25 5.72
C ILE A 95 4.85 -0.02 6.83
N ARG A 96 5.65 -1.07 6.66
CA ARG A 96 6.83 -1.38 7.48
C ARG A 96 8.08 -1.17 6.67
N ILE A 97 9.15 -0.74 7.31
CA ILE A 97 10.43 -0.48 6.68
C ILE A 97 11.48 -1.33 7.38
N PHE A 98 12.19 -2.14 6.60
CA PHE A 98 13.25 -3.01 7.10
C PHE A 98 14.59 -2.60 6.52
N ASP A 99 15.62 -2.63 7.34
CA ASP A 99 17.02 -2.60 6.91
C ASP A 99 17.42 -4.00 6.48
N ILE A 100 17.75 -4.14 5.21
CA ILE A 100 18.22 -5.38 4.56
C ILE A 100 19.71 -5.30 4.17
N SER A 101 20.48 -4.40 4.75
CA SER A 101 21.93 -4.33 4.54
C SER A 101 22.63 -5.64 4.91
N ASN A 102 22.08 -6.37 5.88
CA ASN A 102 22.42 -7.75 6.15
C ASN A 102 21.25 -8.66 5.77
N LEU A 103 21.30 -9.25 4.58
CA LEU A 103 20.24 -10.09 4.03
C LEU A 103 19.88 -11.31 4.91
N SER A 104 20.84 -11.79 5.74
CA SER A 104 20.59 -12.90 6.65
C SER A 104 19.94 -12.49 7.97
N LYS A 105 19.87 -11.18 8.26
CA LYS A 105 19.30 -10.63 9.51
C LYS A 105 18.59 -9.31 9.26
N PRO A 106 17.50 -9.29 8.48
CA PRO A 106 16.68 -8.10 8.28
C PRO A 106 16.18 -7.56 9.62
N ARG A 107 16.08 -6.23 9.75
CA ARG A 107 15.59 -5.57 10.96
C ARG A 107 14.57 -4.52 10.61
N GLN A 108 13.42 -4.52 11.26
CA GLN A 108 12.48 -3.39 11.13
C GLN A 108 13.12 -2.13 11.73
N VAL A 109 13.17 -1.08 10.93
CA VAL A 109 13.78 0.22 11.29
C VAL A 109 12.80 1.39 11.23
N GLY A 110 11.61 1.17 10.70
CA GLY A 110 10.56 2.16 10.64
C GLY A 110 9.19 1.52 10.37
N ALA A 111 8.16 2.30 10.61
CA ALA A 111 6.79 1.94 10.30
C ALA A 111 5.91 3.19 10.24
N VAL A 112 4.94 3.20 9.32
CA VAL A 112 3.93 4.25 9.23
C VAL A 112 2.56 3.61 9.27
N GLN A 113 1.75 3.99 10.25
CA GLN A 113 0.36 3.56 10.33
C GLN A 113 -0.52 4.44 9.45
N THR A 114 -1.47 3.83 8.75
CA THR A 114 -2.43 4.51 7.89
C THR A 114 -3.86 4.17 8.28
N CYS A 115 -4.81 4.99 7.87
CA CYS A 115 -6.21 4.80 8.26
C CYS A 115 -6.87 3.60 7.57
N ARG A 116 -6.41 3.22 6.38
CA ARG A 116 -7.02 2.16 5.59
C ARG A 116 -6.08 0.99 5.28
N GLY A 117 -4.89 0.99 5.91
CA GLY A 117 -3.86 0.01 5.61
C GLY A 117 -3.10 0.33 4.32
N SER A 118 -2.35 -0.65 3.84
CA SER A 118 -1.63 -0.63 2.58
C SER A 118 -1.84 -1.97 1.90
N HIS A 119 -2.61 -1.99 0.82
CA HIS A 119 -2.74 -3.16 -0.04
C HIS A 119 -1.51 -3.25 -0.93
N THR A 120 -1.26 -2.17 -1.68
CA THR A 120 -0.04 -1.93 -2.44
C THR A 120 0.52 -0.55 -2.09
N HIS A 121 1.79 -0.35 -2.38
CA HIS A 121 2.44 0.94 -2.32
C HIS A 121 3.34 1.14 -3.53
N SER A 122 3.58 2.38 -3.91
CA SER A 122 4.44 2.67 -5.06
C SER A 122 5.54 3.64 -4.66
N VAL A 123 6.78 3.28 -4.95
CA VAL A 123 7.91 4.21 -4.81
C VAL A 123 7.85 5.22 -5.94
N VAL A 124 7.51 6.46 -5.61
CA VAL A 124 7.34 7.56 -6.60
C VAL A 124 8.68 8.21 -6.93
N SER A 125 9.48 8.44 -5.90
CA SER A 125 10.82 8.97 -6.07
C SER A 125 11.76 8.52 -4.96
N SER A 126 13.04 8.48 -5.27
CA SER A 126 14.09 8.25 -4.28
C SER A 126 15.29 9.14 -4.59
N SER A 127 15.80 9.84 -3.59
CA SER A 127 16.93 10.75 -3.72
C SER A 127 17.88 10.58 -2.54
N THR A 128 19.05 10.01 -2.82
CA THR A 128 20.10 9.87 -1.79
C THR A 128 20.65 11.23 -1.37
N SER A 129 20.76 12.19 -2.30
CA SER A 129 21.25 13.54 -1.98
C SER A 129 20.27 14.33 -1.12
N GLU A 130 18.98 14.09 -1.25
CA GLU A 130 17.94 14.70 -0.42
C GLU A 130 17.57 13.84 0.80
N ASN A 131 18.23 12.68 0.94
CA ASN A 131 17.99 11.74 2.04
C ASN A 131 16.54 11.29 2.17
N LYS A 132 15.83 11.08 1.08
CA LYS A 132 14.41 10.73 1.15
C LYS A 132 13.93 9.77 0.07
N ILE A 133 12.89 9.02 0.40
CA ILE A 133 12.06 8.24 -0.50
C ILE A 133 10.63 8.75 -0.34
N ILE A 134 9.91 8.91 -1.45
CA ILE A 134 8.48 9.24 -1.45
C ILE A 134 7.71 8.05 -1.95
N VAL A 135 6.71 7.67 -1.18
CA VAL A 135 5.84 6.52 -1.44
C VAL A 135 4.39 7.00 -1.50
N TYR A 136 3.66 6.53 -2.52
CA TYR A 136 2.20 6.60 -2.54
C TYR A 136 1.61 5.33 -1.96
N ASN A 137 0.67 5.49 -1.06
CA ASN A 137 -0.09 4.41 -0.47
C ASN A 137 -1.59 4.62 -0.70
N SER A 138 -2.24 3.65 -1.29
CA SER A 138 -3.69 3.64 -1.39
C SER A 138 -4.23 2.48 -0.55
N GLY A 139 -4.84 2.84 0.58
CA GLY A 139 -5.43 1.85 1.46
C GLY A 139 -6.78 1.37 0.93
N THR A 140 -6.98 0.07 0.90
CA THR A 140 -8.20 -0.58 0.41
C THR A 140 -9.16 -1.02 1.53
N GLY A 141 -8.68 -1.05 2.76
CA GLY A 141 -9.46 -1.48 3.91
C GLY A 141 -10.49 -0.47 4.37
N ARG A 142 -11.34 -0.89 5.28
CA ARG A 142 -12.22 0.04 6.01
C ARG A 142 -11.37 0.99 6.84
N VAL A 143 -11.84 2.22 7.00
CA VAL A 143 -11.22 3.20 7.89
C VAL A 143 -11.20 2.63 9.31
N ARG A 144 -10.07 2.73 9.97
CA ARG A 144 -9.87 2.31 11.35
C ARG A 144 -10.68 3.19 12.30
N ASP A 145 -10.98 2.64 13.46
CA ASP A 145 -11.58 3.41 14.54
C ASP A 145 -10.61 4.52 14.97
N ASN A 146 -11.14 5.71 15.29
CA ASN A 146 -10.34 6.83 15.77
C ASN A 146 -9.78 6.60 17.20
N GLU A 147 -10.29 5.61 17.92
CA GLU A 147 -9.66 5.14 19.17
C GLU A 147 -8.32 4.44 18.91
N GLU A 148 -8.15 3.83 17.73
CA GLU A 148 -6.86 3.23 17.34
C GLU A 148 -5.88 4.24 16.75
N LEU A 149 -6.40 5.15 15.92
CA LEU A 149 -5.62 6.18 15.24
C LEU A 149 -6.48 7.43 15.08
N SER A 150 -6.22 8.42 15.90
CA SER A 150 -7.06 9.62 16.06
C SER A 150 -7.23 10.48 14.81
N SER A 151 -6.38 10.31 13.82
CA SER A 151 -6.48 11.03 12.53
C SER A 151 -7.44 10.39 11.53
N CYS A 152 -8.01 9.21 11.85
CA CYS A 152 -8.85 8.46 10.92
C CYS A 152 -10.30 8.94 10.99
N LEU A 153 -10.76 9.51 9.89
CA LEU A 153 -12.14 9.99 9.73
C LEU A 153 -12.89 9.10 8.76
N GLY A 154 -14.03 8.58 9.17
CA GLY A 154 -14.91 7.78 8.33
C GLY A 154 -15.56 8.60 7.21
N TRP A 155 -16.69 8.12 6.72
CA TRP A 155 -17.45 8.76 5.63
C TRP A 155 -18.16 10.04 6.12
N THR A 156 -17.47 11.17 6.18
CA THR A 156 -17.96 12.44 6.72
C THR A 156 -17.76 13.64 5.77
N GLY A 157 -17.73 13.42 4.46
CA GLY A 157 -17.50 14.50 3.49
C GLY A 157 -16.03 14.95 3.41
N GLY A 158 -15.78 16.23 3.20
CA GLY A 158 -14.42 16.75 3.10
C GLY A 158 -13.60 16.52 4.37
N GLY A 159 -12.51 15.78 4.24
CA GLY A 159 -11.67 15.34 5.37
C GLY A 159 -11.77 13.85 5.68
N SER A 160 -12.63 13.10 4.97
CA SER A 160 -12.70 11.65 5.07
C SER A 160 -11.36 11.00 4.73
N SER A 161 -11.01 9.93 5.44
CA SER A 161 -9.88 9.06 5.09
C SER A 161 -10.18 8.13 3.90
N TYR A 162 -11.41 8.14 3.38
CA TYR A 162 -11.75 7.64 2.06
C TYR A 162 -11.39 8.69 0.99
N PHE A 163 -11.29 8.30 -0.26
CA PHE A 163 -11.08 9.18 -1.42
C PHE A 163 -9.72 9.89 -1.45
N THR A 164 -8.76 9.41 -0.67
CA THR A 164 -7.39 9.94 -0.62
C THR A 164 -6.37 8.86 -0.92
N ILE A 165 -5.18 9.28 -1.32
CA ILE A 165 -3.96 8.48 -1.21
C ILE A 165 -3.08 9.10 -0.13
N ASP A 166 -2.30 8.30 0.58
CA ASP A 166 -1.32 8.81 1.52
C ASP A 166 0.03 8.99 0.84
N ILE A 167 0.61 10.16 0.98
CA ILE A 167 1.99 10.45 0.55
C ILE A 167 2.88 10.29 1.77
N ILE A 168 3.73 9.28 1.74
CA ILE A 168 4.62 8.91 2.83
C ILE A 168 6.04 9.32 2.46
N GLU A 169 6.69 10.06 3.36
CA GLU A 169 8.11 10.38 3.26
C GLU A 169 8.91 9.49 4.19
N ILE A 170 9.94 8.84 3.65
CA ILE A 170 10.85 7.96 4.37
C ILE A 170 12.25 8.58 4.30
N PRO A 171 12.78 9.13 5.41
CA PRO A 171 14.19 9.53 5.47
C PRO A 171 15.10 8.30 5.41
N ILE A 172 16.03 8.28 4.44
CA ILE A 172 16.88 7.11 4.19
C ILE A 172 17.81 6.83 5.39
N ASN A 173 18.35 7.90 6.01
CA ASN A 173 19.28 7.78 7.13
C ASN A 173 18.58 7.62 8.49
N ASP A 174 17.28 7.89 8.57
CA ASP A 174 16.46 7.71 9.77
C ASP A 174 15.03 7.24 9.42
N PRO A 175 14.86 5.99 8.97
CA PRO A 175 13.55 5.47 8.62
C PRO A 175 12.55 5.44 9.78
N SER A 176 13.02 5.58 11.03
CA SER A 176 12.14 5.63 12.20
C SER A 176 11.29 6.91 12.26
N SER A 177 11.73 7.98 11.58
CA SER A 177 10.99 9.24 11.47
C SER A 177 10.07 9.33 10.25
N SER A 178 9.84 8.22 9.56
CA SER A 178 8.90 8.15 8.43
C SER A 178 7.49 8.54 8.83
N LYS A 179 6.79 9.26 7.95
CA LYS A 179 5.45 9.78 8.25
C LYS A 179 4.64 10.04 6.99
N ILE A 180 3.32 10.07 7.14
CA ILE A 180 2.43 10.66 6.15
C ILE A 180 2.66 12.18 6.18
N VAL A 181 3.01 12.74 5.03
CA VAL A 181 3.21 14.19 4.89
C VAL A 181 2.00 14.90 4.29
N LYS A 182 1.18 14.15 3.53
CA LYS A 182 -0.02 14.66 2.90
C LYS A 182 -0.95 13.50 2.52
N SER A 183 -2.26 13.77 2.47
CA SER A 183 -3.28 12.83 1.97
C SER A 183 -4.22 13.56 1.00
N PRO A 184 -3.79 13.78 -0.25
CA PRO A 184 -4.59 14.51 -1.22
C PRO A 184 -5.84 13.71 -1.63
N ALA A 185 -6.97 14.42 -1.79
CA ALA A 185 -8.26 13.87 -2.21
C ALA A 185 -8.31 13.70 -3.74
N VAL A 186 -7.52 12.79 -4.27
CA VAL A 186 -7.34 12.60 -5.72
C VAL A 186 -8.59 12.08 -6.46
N PHE A 187 -9.58 11.60 -5.72
CA PHE A 187 -10.84 11.07 -6.26
C PHE A 187 -11.98 12.11 -6.25
N THR A 188 -11.68 13.34 -5.84
CA THR A 188 -12.66 14.43 -5.81
C THR A 188 -12.96 14.91 -7.24
N ASP A 189 -14.23 15.19 -7.53
CA ASP A 189 -14.63 15.88 -8.73
C ASP A 189 -14.13 17.34 -8.68
N ILE A 190 -13.34 17.73 -9.69
CA ILE A 190 -12.65 19.03 -9.70
C ILE A 190 -13.64 20.19 -9.85
N GLU A 191 -14.73 19.99 -10.59
CA GLU A 191 -15.70 21.06 -10.89
C GLU A 191 -16.66 21.28 -9.73
N THR A 192 -17.14 20.22 -9.11
CA THR A 192 -18.16 20.28 -8.07
C THR A 192 -17.60 20.24 -6.66
N GLY A 193 -16.34 19.81 -6.49
CA GLY A 193 -15.74 19.54 -5.18
C GLY A 193 -16.35 18.32 -4.47
N ASN A 194 -17.16 17.51 -5.16
CA ASN A 194 -17.74 16.30 -4.58
C ASN A 194 -16.66 15.25 -4.37
N VAL A 195 -16.50 14.79 -3.14
CA VAL A 195 -15.42 13.85 -2.75
C VAL A 195 -15.55 12.51 -3.48
N ALA A 196 -16.77 12.02 -3.73
CA ALA A 196 -17.05 10.82 -4.50
C ALA A 196 -17.47 11.17 -5.95
N GLY A 197 -16.77 12.10 -6.60
CA GLY A 197 -17.19 12.66 -7.90
C GLY A 197 -16.92 11.76 -9.09
N LEU A 198 -15.93 10.88 -9.04
CA LEU A 198 -15.60 9.94 -10.11
C LEU A 198 -16.71 8.88 -10.26
N TRP A 199 -16.40 7.60 -10.37
CA TRP A 199 -17.45 6.59 -10.34
C TRP A 199 -18.17 6.58 -8.99
N ARG A 200 -19.50 6.69 -9.01
CA ARG A 200 -20.32 6.80 -7.78
C ARG A 200 -20.79 5.47 -7.22
N GLY A 201 -20.36 4.36 -7.80
CA GLY A 201 -20.80 3.03 -7.45
C GLY A 201 -21.98 2.55 -8.29
N GLY A 202 -22.25 1.27 -8.24
CA GLY A 202 -23.32 0.60 -8.94
C GLY A 202 -22.87 -0.21 -10.14
N ASP A 203 -23.83 -0.50 -11.01
CA ASP A 203 -23.66 -1.31 -12.20
C ASP A 203 -22.93 -0.54 -13.31
N HIS A 204 -21.91 -1.16 -13.91
CA HIS A 204 -21.16 -0.62 -15.04
C HIS A 204 -21.81 -0.93 -16.41
N GLY A 205 -22.88 -1.68 -16.45
CA GLY A 205 -23.59 -2.09 -17.65
C GLY A 205 -24.17 -3.49 -17.52
N GLY A 206 -25.09 -3.86 -18.38
CA GLY A 206 -25.76 -5.16 -18.31
C GLY A 206 -24.78 -6.33 -18.31
N ASP A 207 -24.99 -7.28 -17.43
CA ASP A 207 -24.17 -8.48 -17.24
C ASP A 207 -22.72 -8.21 -16.73
N THR A 208 -22.43 -7.02 -16.22
CA THR A 208 -21.18 -6.69 -15.55
C THR A 208 -21.32 -6.73 -14.03
N GLN A 209 -20.24 -6.48 -13.31
CA GLN A 209 -20.28 -6.45 -11.85
C GLN A 209 -20.59 -5.03 -11.35
N ASP A 210 -21.22 -4.94 -10.19
CA ASP A 210 -21.31 -3.72 -9.41
C ASP A 210 -19.98 -3.43 -8.73
N THR A 211 -19.61 -2.14 -8.64
CA THR A 211 -18.48 -1.69 -7.83
C THR A 211 -18.90 -0.60 -6.84
N ASN A 212 -18.12 -0.47 -5.78
CA ASN A 212 -18.24 0.66 -4.87
C ASN A 212 -17.82 1.96 -5.56
N PRO A 213 -18.13 3.12 -4.97
CA PRO A 213 -17.56 4.40 -5.43
C PRO A 213 -16.03 4.31 -5.51
N THR A 214 -15.44 5.05 -6.47
CA THR A 214 -13.98 5.13 -6.58
C THR A 214 -13.40 5.91 -5.40
N ASP A 215 -13.02 5.19 -4.36
CA ASP A 215 -12.51 5.71 -3.09
C ASP A 215 -11.09 5.26 -2.80
N GLN A 216 -10.49 4.49 -3.70
CA GLN A 216 -9.16 3.88 -3.58
C GLN A 216 -8.63 3.44 -4.93
N CYS A 217 -7.31 3.23 -5.02
CA CYS A 217 -6.68 2.45 -6.08
C CYS A 217 -6.25 1.09 -5.53
N HIS A 218 -6.43 0.05 -6.34
CA HIS A 218 -5.84 -1.26 -6.05
C HIS A 218 -4.33 -1.17 -6.21
N ASP A 219 -3.88 -0.55 -7.31
CA ASP A 219 -2.48 -0.35 -7.62
C ASP A 219 -2.24 1.02 -8.28
N ILE A 220 -1.04 1.57 -8.09
CA ILE A 220 -0.56 2.79 -8.76
C ILE A 220 0.80 2.48 -9.37
N THR A 221 0.88 2.39 -10.69
CA THR A 221 2.13 2.18 -11.41
C THR A 221 2.77 3.51 -11.75
N VAL A 222 4.04 3.68 -11.39
CA VAL A 222 4.78 4.92 -11.59
C VAL A 222 5.72 4.79 -12.80
N PHE A 223 5.71 5.81 -13.67
CA PHE A 223 6.66 5.95 -14.77
C PHE A 223 7.51 7.22 -14.57
N PRO A 224 8.60 7.12 -13.78
CA PRO A 224 9.33 8.28 -13.30
C PRO A 224 9.95 9.14 -14.41
N SER A 225 10.42 8.53 -15.52
CA SER A 225 11.06 9.28 -16.61
C SER A 225 10.10 10.21 -17.36
N ALA A 226 8.79 9.99 -17.26
CA ALA A 226 7.76 10.83 -17.83
C ALA A 226 7.03 11.68 -16.78
N ASN A 227 7.36 11.53 -15.50
CA ASN A 227 6.65 12.16 -14.37
C ASN A 227 5.15 11.85 -14.35
N ILE A 228 4.77 10.64 -14.72
CA ILE A 228 3.37 10.20 -14.70
C ILE A 228 3.20 8.94 -13.85
N ALA A 229 1.98 8.77 -13.34
CA ALA A 229 1.55 7.54 -12.72
C ALA A 229 0.17 7.14 -13.22
N ALA A 230 -0.11 5.85 -13.28
CA ALA A 230 -1.40 5.31 -13.66
C ALA A 230 -1.99 4.54 -12.48
N GLY A 231 -3.17 4.97 -12.01
CA GLY A 231 -3.91 4.32 -10.95
C GLY A 231 -4.97 3.37 -11.51
N ALA A 232 -4.94 2.13 -11.09
CA ALA A 232 -6.03 1.18 -11.24
C ALA A 232 -6.93 1.31 -10.02
N CYS A 233 -8.00 2.12 -10.13
CA CYS A 233 -8.74 2.61 -8.97
C CYS A 233 -10.20 2.20 -9.06
N SER A 234 -10.62 1.24 -8.25
CA SER A 234 -12.01 0.73 -8.17
C SER A 234 -12.79 0.84 -9.50
N GLY A 235 -13.66 1.81 -9.66
CA GLY A 235 -14.46 2.04 -10.88
C GLY A 235 -13.76 2.82 -12.00
N ASN A 236 -12.48 3.22 -11.83
CA ASN A 236 -11.79 4.11 -12.78
C ASN A 236 -10.32 3.72 -12.99
N GLY A 237 -9.87 3.84 -14.25
CA GLY A 237 -8.45 4.07 -14.53
C GLY A 237 -8.14 5.56 -14.41
N ILE A 238 -7.05 5.93 -13.77
CA ILE A 238 -6.69 7.35 -13.54
C ILE A 238 -5.24 7.58 -13.95
N LEU A 239 -5.00 8.67 -14.70
CA LEU A 239 -3.66 9.14 -15.03
C LEU A 239 -3.33 10.36 -14.19
N PHE A 240 -2.16 10.35 -13.57
CA PHE A 240 -1.65 11.43 -12.73
C PHE A 240 -0.38 12.06 -13.30
N ASP A 241 -0.27 13.38 -13.21
CA ASP A 241 0.99 14.10 -13.23
C ASP A 241 1.61 14.05 -11.84
N ILE A 242 2.83 13.57 -11.73
CA ILE A 242 3.61 13.47 -10.50
C ILE A 242 4.90 14.29 -10.58
N THR A 243 4.95 15.31 -11.43
CA THR A 243 6.08 16.26 -11.52
C THR A 243 6.42 16.85 -10.14
N ASP A 244 5.40 17.19 -9.37
CA ASP A 244 5.53 17.41 -7.93
C ASP A 244 4.93 16.21 -7.19
N PRO A 245 5.77 15.31 -6.64
CA PRO A 245 5.28 14.10 -5.99
C PRO A 245 4.49 14.36 -4.70
N TYR A 246 4.55 15.57 -4.15
CA TYR A 246 3.72 15.96 -3.00
C TYR A 246 2.35 16.51 -3.41
N ASN A 247 2.15 16.83 -4.68
CA ASN A 247 0.92 17.38 -5.21
C ASN A 247 0.53 16.70 -6.53
N PRO A 248 0.24 15.40 -6.53
CA PRO A 248 -0.20 14.71 -7.74
C PRO A 248 -1.48 15.37 -8.27
N THR A 249 -1.51 15.62 -9.56
CA THR A 249 -2.69 16.17 -10.24
C THR A 249 -3.24 15.16 -11.22
N ARG A 250 -4.56 15.04 -11.27
CA ARG A 250 -5.23 14.12 -12.18
C ARG A 250 -5.24 14.71 -13.60
N LEU A 251 -4.63 13.99 -14.54
CA LEU A 251 -4.59 14.35 -15.96
C LEU A 251 -5.81 13.83 -16.71
N ASP A 252 -6.21 12.58 -16.43
CA ASP A 252 -7.29 11.92 -17.12
C ASP A 252 -7.95 10.86 -16.24
N VAL A 253 -9.19 10.51 -16.59
CA VAL A 253 -10.00 9.49 -15.91
C VAL A 253 -10.74 8.67 -16.95
N VAL A 254 -10.65 7.36 -16.87
CA VAL A 254 -11.38 6.44 -17.72
C VAL A 254 -12.36 5.62 -16.89
N THR A 255 -13.57 5.49 -17.37
CA THR A 255 -14.58 4.54 -16.87
C THR A 255 -14.92 3.60 -18.02
N ASP A 256 -14.83 2.30 -17.83
CA ASP A 256 -15.22 1.30 -18.83
C ASP A 256 -16.58 0.70 -18.47
N VAL A 257 -17.49 0.64 -19.43
CA VAL A 257 -18.82 0.07 -19.24
C VAL A 257 -18.83 -1.47 -19.21
N GLY A 258 -17.79 -2.11 -19.71
CA GLY A 258 -17.69 -3.58 -19.75
C GLY A 258 -16.84 -4.17 -18.61
N PHE A 259 -16.00 -3.33 -17.95
CA PHE A 259 -15.05 -3.76 -16.93
C PHE A 259 -15.17 -2.87 -15.71
N ALA A 260 -15.61 -3.46 -14.62
CA ALA A 260 -16.02 -2.73 -13.44
C ALA A 260 -14.87 -2.42 -12.48
N TYR A 261 -13.87 -3.28 -12.38
CA TYR A 261 -12.80 -3.15 -11.39
C TYR A 261 -11.43 -3.11 -12.06
N TRP A 262 -10.76 -1.96 -11.97
CA TRP A 262 -9.40 -1.78 -12.45
C TRP A 262 -8.42 -2.35 -11.44
N HIS A 263 -7.65 -3.35 -11.84
CA HIS A 263 -6.77 -4.10 -10.95
C HIS A 263 -5.30 -3.68 -11.08
N SER A 264 -4.81 -3.46 -12.28
CA SER A 264 -3.46 -3.00 -12.55
C SER A 264 -3.40 -2.09 -13.77
N ALA A 265 -2.38 -1.25 -13.83
CA ALA A 265 -2.05 -0.43 -14.98
C ALA A 265 -0.57 -0.58 -15.32
N THR A 266 -0.23 -0.56 -16.61
CA THR A 266 1.17 -0.66 -17.07
C THR A 266 1.44 0.36 -18.16
N PHE A 267 2.70 0.80 -18.27
CA PHE A 267 3.20 1.64 -19.35
C PHE A 267 4.02 0.79 -20.33
N ASN A 268 3.92 1.07 -21.62
CA ASN A 268 4.68 0.44 -22.69
C ASN A 268 5.43 1.48 -23.54
#